data_3a530f60cd254d6f3121a947980fd94a
#
_entry.id   3a530f60cd254d6f3121a947980fd94a
#
_cell.length_a   1.000
_cell.length_b   1.000
_cell.length_c   1.000
_cell.angle_alpha   90.00
_cell.angle_beta   90.00
_cell.angle_gamma   90.00
#
_symmetry.space_group_name_H-M   'P 1'
#
loop_
_entity.id
_entity.type
_entity.pdbx_description
1 polymer ?
#
loop_
_entity_poly.entity_id
_entity_poly.type
_entity_poly.pdbx_seq_one_letter_code
_entity_poly.pdbx_strand_id
1 'polypeptide(L)'
;MEDTDIIINDIHPLGCRRAVVKCCQNDTDSRRKKLYIVDGDIYLQYKEKENVSHLYVLDAYCMENYMVCENAICDVAYRFYGCDSYDNVKMALNIPQELNDIAEPLINLFFYYSIQMECVNQFHRMSIDVYMNKTSKRIDKNIINSKISEIRNGLIHYGIPETRIDELLYNRQSLFPYNVQTLLKIVSGKDFIIPYFRHHINRQLHCNIGLSKEAWKFNLVDKCDIEKLNSLKQAILSA
;
A
#
# COMPACT_ATOMS: atom_id res chain seq x y z
N MET A 1 -18.24 -12.68 -15.72
CA MET A 1 -19.11 -11.47 -15.70
C MET A 1 -18.48 -10.48 -16.67
N GLU A 2 -19.02 -10.45 -17.88
CA GLU A 2 -18.58 -9.51 -18.91
C GLU A 2 -19.18 -8.14 -18.57
N ASP A 3 -18.39 -7.28 -17.97
CA ASP A 3 -18.72 -5.88 -17.74
C ASP A 3 -18.27 -5.07 -18.96
N THR A 4 -19.08 -5.12 -19.98
CA THR A 4 -18.69 -4.71 -21.33
C THR A 4 -18.98 -3.26 -21.67
N ASP A 5 -19.48 -2.44 -20.75
CA ASP A 5 -19.98 -1.12 -21.14
C ASP A 5 -19.07 0.07 -20.75
N ILE A 6 -17.90 -0.18 -20.18
CA ILE A 6 -16.95 0.89 -19.88
C ILE A 6 -15.85 0.89 -20.92
N ILE A 7 -15.83 1.89 -21.79
CA ILE A 7 -14.74 2.14 -22.72
C ILE A 7 -13.85 3.25 -22.15
N ILE A 8 -12.66 2.89 -21.71
CA ILE A 8 -11.63 3.86 -21.34
C ILE A 8 -10.85 4.21 -22.60
N ASN A 9 -11.05 5.42 -23.11
CA ASN A 9 -10.40 5.86 -24.34
C ASN A 9 -8.92 6.18 -24.12
N ASP A 10 -8.59 6.80 -22.98
CA ASP A 10 -7.24 7.27 -22.70
C ASP A 10 -6.94 7.28 -21.19
N ILE A 11 -5.67 7.01 -20.84
CA ILE A 11 -5.13 7.15 -19.47
C ILE A 11 -3.91 8.05 -19.53
N HIS A 12 -3.97 9.20 -18.86
CA HIS A 12 -2.91 10.18 -18.84
C HIS A 12 -2.24 10.26 -17.46
N PRO A 13 -0.96 9.88 -17.31
CA PRO A 13 -0.22 10.08 -16.08
C PRO A 13 0.09 11.58 -15.89
N LEU A 14 -0.42 12.17 -14.80
CA LEU A 14 -0.23 13.59 -14.48
C LEU A 14 0.89 13.84 -13.44
N GLY A 15 1.57 12.77 -13.00
CA GLY A 15 2.67 12.85 -12.05
C GLY A 15 2.23 12.67 -10.59
N CYS A 16 2.63 13.57 -9.68
CA CYS A 16 2.34 13.43 -8.25
C CYS A 16 0.89 13.84 -7.89
N ARG A 17 0.40 13.35 -6.74
CA ARG A 17 -0.93 13.68 -6.19
C ARG A 17 -1.29 15.16 -6.32
N ARG A 18 -0.36 16.07 -5.93
CA ARG A 18 -0.60 17.51 -5.99
C ARG A 18 -0.88 18.01 -7.40
N ALA A 19 -0.18 17.48 -8.40
CA ALA A 19 -0.40 17.83 -9.79
C ALA A 19 -1.76 17.37 -10.29
N VAL A 20 -2.18 16.12 -9.95
CA VAL A 20 -3.48 15.55 -10.31
C VAL A 20 -4.61 16.37 -9.70
N VAL A 21 -4.56 16.64 -8.38
CA VAL A 21 -5.58 17.44 -7.67
C VAL A 21 -5.69 18.85 -8.28
N LYS A 22 -4.57 19.52 -8.53
CA LYS A 22 -4.56 20.85 -9.17
C LYS A 22 -5.15 20.80 -10.58
N CYS A 23 -4.85 19.76 -11.34
CA CYS A 23 -5.40 19.58 -12.69
C CYS A 23 -6.92 19.39 -12.63
N CYS A 24 -7.40 18.55 -11.71
CA CYS A 24 -8.82 18.33 -11.48
C CYS A 24 -9.55 19.62 -11.09
N GLN A 25 -9.00 20.40 -10.15
CA GLN A 25 -9.61 21.67 -9.69
C GLN A 25 -9.70 22.72 -10.77
N ASN A 26 -8.76 22.72 -11.73
CA ASN A 26 -8.71 23.71 -12.81
C ASN A 26 -9.39 23.22 -14.11
N ASP A 27 -9.89 22.01 -14.13
CA ASP A 27 -10.56 21.45 -15.32
C ASP A 27 -11.96 22.06 -15.49
N THR A 28 -12.11 22.86 -16.53
CA THR A 28 -13.38 23.48 -16.93
C THR A 28 -13.99 22.83 -18.17
N ASP A 29 -13.32 21.82 -18.75
CA ASP A 29 -13.80 21.18 -19.98
C ASP A 29 -14.82 20.07 -19.66
N SER A 30 -16.08 20.39 -19.81
CA SER A 30 -17.22 19.46 -19.62
C SER A 30 -17.56 18.60 -20.85
N ARG A 31 -16.82 18.76 -21.97
CA ARG A 31 -17.13 18.04 -23.22
C ARG A 31 -16.74 16.56 -23.17
N ARG A 32 -15.89 16.18 -22.26
CA ARG A 32 -15.43 14.80 -22.09
C ARG A 32 -15.64 14.35 -20.65
N LYS A 33 -16.12 13.13 -20.48
CA LYS A 33 -16.14 12.47 -19.17
C LYS A 33 -14.71 12.19 -18.72
N LYS A 34 -14.36 12.63 -17.51
CA LYS A 34 -13.03 12.49 -16.95
C LYS A 34 -13.11 12.10 -15.48
N LEU A 35 -12.24 11.22 -15.06
CA LEU A 35 -12.04 10.89 -13.66
C LEU A 35 -10.56 11.06 -13.32
N TYR A 36 -10.29 11.87 -12.33
CA TYR A 36 -8.95 12.06 -11.77
C TYR A 36 -8.75 11.11 -10.61
N ILE A 37 -7.70 10.29 -10.66
CA ILE A 37 -7.46 9.25 -9.64
C ILE A 37 -6.16 9.56 -8.92
N VAL A 38 -6.19 9.51 -7.59
CA VAL A 38 -5.01 9.68 -6.74
C VAL A 38 -4.91 8.57 -5.71
N ASP A 39 -3.68 8.20 -5.37
CA ASP A 39 -3.42 7.30 -4.25
C ASP A 39 -4.00 7.87 -2.95
N GLY A 40 -4.45 7.01 -2.04
CA GLY A 40 -4.87 7.42 -0.70
C GLY A 40 -3.71 7.96 0.14
N ASP A 41 -2.54 7.32 -0.04
CA ASP A 41 -1.28 7.68 0.60
C ASP A 41 -1.38 7.69 2.14
N ILE A 42 -0.41 8.30 2.82
CA ILE A 42 -0.38 8.45 4.27
C ILE A 42 -1.59 9.26 4.80
N TYR A 43 -2.20 10.08 3.94
CA TYR A 43 -3.31 10.96 4.27
C TYR A 43 -4.58 10.22 4.71
N LEU A 44 -4.78 8.97 4.31
CA LEU A 44 -5.91 8.13 4.74
C LEU A 44 -6.06 8.04 6.26
N GLN A 45 -4.99 8.28 7.00
CA GLN A 45 -4.98 8.10 8.43
C GLN A 45 -5.38 9.34 9.23
N TYR A 46 -5.37 10.53 8.63
CA TYR A 46 -5.57 11.78 9.40
C TYR A 46 -6.21 12.94 8.63
N LYS A 47 -6.44 12.77 7.34
CA LYS A 47 -7.16 13.79 6.55
C LYS A 47 -8.47 13.24 6.04
N GLU A 48 -9.46 14.10 5.97
CA GLU A 48 -10.64 13.83 5.16
C GLU A 48 -10.24 13.76 3.68
N LYS A 49 -10.95 12.91 2.92
CA LYS A 49 -10.76 12.85 1.48
C LYS A 49 -11.12 14.18 0.84
N GLU A 50 -10.33 14.62 -0.12
CA GLU A 50 -10.68 15.79 -0.91
C GLU A 50 -12.05 15.59 -1.57
N ASN A 51 -12.99 16.47 -1.26
CA ASN A 51 -14.32 16.49 -1.89
C ASN A 51 -14.29 17.43 -3.12
N VAL A 52 -13.69 16.94 -4.19
CA VAL A 52 -13.60 17.66 -5.48
C VAL A 52 -14.35 16.84 -6.52
N SER A 53 -15.20 17.48 -7.30
CA SER A 53 -15.93 16.80 -8.40
C SER A 53 -14.93 16.13 -9.34
N HIS A 54 -15.26 14.91 -9.78
CA HIS A 54 -14.42 14.10 -10.67
C HIS A 54 -13.06 13.66 -10.10
N LEU A 55 -12.79 13.90 -8.80
CA LEU A 55 -11.60 13.38 -8.12
C LEU A 55 -11.96 12.11 -7.33
N TYR A 56 -11.30 11.01 -7.63
CA TYR A 56 -11.39 9.77 -6.88
C TYR A 56 -10.11 9.54 -6.08
N VAL A 57 -10.23 9.46 -4.77
CA VAL A 57 -9.14 9.09 -3.87
C VAL A 57 -9.26 7.61 -3.54
N LEU A 58 -8.22 6.83 -3.84
CA LEU A 58 -8.20 5.40 -3.53
C LEU A 58 -8.45 5.13 -2.04
N ASP A 59 -9.18 4.06 -1.73
CA ASP A 59 -9.41 3.59 -0.36
C ASP A 59 -8.22 2.80 0.23
N ALA A 60 -7.11 2.78 -0.48
CA ALA A 60 -5.87 2.13 -0.09
C ALA A 60 -4.69 3.08 -0.30
N TYR A 61 -3.56 2.78 0.36
CA TYR A 61 -2.36 3.60 0.29
C TYR A 61 -1.93 3.91 -1.15
N CYS A 62 -1.91 2.91 -2.02
CA CYS A 62 -1.64 3.06 -3.45
C CYS A 62 -2.34 1.93 -4.24
N MET A 63 -2.33 2.03 -5.56
CA MET A 63 -2.95 1.06 -6.45
C MET A 63 -2.39 -0.36 -6.22
N GLU A 64 -1.11 -0.49 -5.92
CA GLU A 64 -0.47 -1.78 -5.69
C GLU A 64 -1.04 -2.55 -4.48
N ASN A 65 -1.69 -1.88 -3.54
CA ASN A 65 -2.34 -2.55 -2.41
C ASN A 65 -3.47 -3.48 -2.87
N TYR A 66 -4.15 -3.15 -3.94
CA TYR A 66 -5.22 -3.99 -4.51
C TYR A 66 -4.70 -5.25 -5.19
N MET A 67 -3.42 -5.24 -5.61
CA MET A 67 -2.77 -6.40 -6.25
C MET A 67 -2.34 -7.46 -5.23
N VAL A 68 -2.32 -7.12 -3.94
CA VAL A 68 -1.87 -8.03 -2.88
C VAL A 68 -2.99 -8.96 -2.48
N CYS A 69 -2.94 -10.19 -2.97
CA CYS A 69 -3.78 -11.29 -2.52
C CYS A 69 -3.02 -12.63 -2.64
N GLU A 70 -3.48 -13.66 -1.91
CA GLU A 70 -2.84 -14.97 -1.90
C GLU A 70 -2.70 -15.53 -3.31
N ASN A 71 -3.80 -15.52 -4.08
CA ASN A 71 -3.81 -16.10 -5.44
C ASN A 71 -2.81 -15.42 -6.37
N ALA A 72 -2.72 -14.08 -6.35
CA ALA A 72 -1.79 -13.35 -7.20
C ALA A 72 -0.32 -13.64 -6.84
N ILE A 73 0.00 -13.64 -5.55
CA ILE A 73 1.36 -13.90 -5.06
C ILE A 73 1.78 -15.34 -5.35
N CYS A 74 0.91 -16.32 -5.07
CA CYS A 74 1.19 -17.72 -5.32
C CYS A 74 1.31 -18.04 -6.82
N ASP A 75 0.48 -17.41 -7.67
CA ASP A 75 0.54 -17.61 -9.11
C ASP A 75 1.85 -17.08 -9.71
N VAL A 76 2.31 -15.91 -9.30
CA VAL A 76 3.63 -15.39 -9.69
C VAL A 76 4.74 -16.32 -9.21
N ALA A 77 4.68 -16.77 -7.97
CA ALA A 77 5.65 -17.71 -7.45
C ALA A 77 5.66 -19.02 -8.25
N TYR A 78 4.50 -19.62 -8.51
CA TYR A 78 4.37 -20.86 -9.28
C TYR A 78 4.92 -20.74 -10.70
N ARG A 79 4.53 -19.69 -11.43
CA ARG A 79 4.95 -19.50 -12.83
C ARG A 79 6.45 -19.28 -13.00
N PHE A 80 7.07 -18.57 -12.06
CA PHE A 80 8.47 -18.14 -12.25
C PHE A 80 9.49 -18.95 -11.46
N TYR A 81 9.07 -19.81 -10.52
CA TYR A 81 10.02 -20.60 -9.73
C TYR A 81 10.08 -22.08 -10.09
N GLY A 82 9.23 -22.53 -11.02
CA GLY A 82 9.27 -23.93 -11.53
C GLY A 82 9.00 -24.97 -10.45
N CYS A 83 8.12 -24.68 -9.51
CA CYS A 83 7.74 -25.61 -8.46
C CYS A 83 6.85 -26.75 -8.99
N ASP A 84 6.89 -27.92 -8.34
CA ASP A 84 6.20 -29.13 -8.77
C ASP A 84 4.68 -29.00 -8.87
N SER A 85 4.06 -28.22 -7.96
CA SER A 85 2.63 -27.96 -8.00
C SER A 85 2.26 -26.60 -7.38
N TYR A 86 1.11 -26.06 -7.78
CA TYR A 86 0.57 -24.83 -7.22
C TYR A 86 0.24 -24.97 -5.73
N ASP A 87 -0.31 -26.13 -5.31
CA ASP A 87 -0.66 -26.36 -3.92
C ASP A 87 0.57 -26.42 -3.00
N ASN A 88 1.67 -26.99 -3.48
CA ASN A 88 2.94 -26.97 -2.74
C ASN A 88 3.47 -25.55 -2.57
N VAL A 89 3.38 -24.70 -3.60
CA VAL A 89 3.72 -23.29 -3.50
C VAL A 89 2.85 -22.58 -2.46
N LYS A 90 1.55 -22.79 -2.52
CA LYS A 90 0.58 -22.19 -1.60
C LYS A 90 0.85 -22.58 -0.15
N MET A 91 1.10 -23.87 0.11
CA MET A 91 1.47 -24.36 1.44
C MET A 91 2.81 -23.77 1.92
N ALA A 92 3.82 -23.77 1.07
CA ALA A 92 5.15 -23.27 1.42
C ALA A 92 5.15 -21.76 1.73
N LEU A 93 4.38 -20.97 0.98
CA LEU A 93 4.32 -19.53 1.16
C LEU A 93 3.41 -19.11 2.32
N ASN A 94 2.33 -19.84 2.57
CA ASN A 94 1.35 -19.54 3.63
C ASN A 94 1.05 -18.03 3.77
N ILE A 95 0.65 -17.39 2.66
CA ILE A 95 0.48 -15.95 2.54
C ILE A 95 -0.44 -15.35 3.62
N PRO A 96 -1.58 -16.00 3.99
CA PRO A 96 -2.45 -15.46 5.03
C PRO A 96 -1.75 -15.32 6.39
N GLN A 97 -0.96 -16.32 6.79
CA GLN A 97 -0.21 -16.26 8.04
C GLN A 97 0.88 -15.20 7.99
N GLU A 98 1.60 -15.10 6.88
CA GLU A 98 2.68 -14.13 6.71
C GLU A 98 2.13 -12.69 6.71
N LEU A 99 0.95 -12.44 6.11
CA LEU A 99 0.26 -11.13 6.20
C LEU A 99 -0.10 -10.79 7.65
N ASN A 100 -0.59 -11.75 8.42
CA ASN A 100 -0.88 -11.54 9.85
C ASN A 100 0.38 -11.21 10.66
N ASP A 101 1.48 -11.93 10.41
CA ASP A 101 2.74 -11.77 11.15
C ASP A 101 3.38 -10.38 10.94
N ILE A 102 3.22 -9.79 9.76
CA ILE A 102 3.76 -8.47 9.44
C ILE A 102 2.80 -7.32 9.72
N ALA A 103 1.52 -7.60 10.02
CA ALA A 103 0.49 -6.58 10.15
C ALA A 103 0.81 -5.61 11.30
N GLU A 104 0.96 -6.12 12.52
CA GLU A 104 1.18 -5.29 13.70
C GLU A 104 2.41 -4.37 13.57
N PRO A 105 3.63 -4.88 13.29
CA PRO A 105 4.80 -4.03 13.24
C PRO A 105 4.74 -2.98 12.13
N LEU A 106 4.20 -3.30 10.95
CA LEU A 106 4.12 -2.35 9.86
C LEU A 106 3.01 -1.31 10.06
N ILE A 107 1.85 -1.73 10.56
CA ILE A 107 0.76 -0.79 10.89
C ILE A 107 1.25 0.23 11.92
N ASN A 108 1.91 -0.24 12.98
CA ASN A 108 2.45 0.64 14.03
C ASN A 108 3.48 1.64 13.47
N LEU A 109 4.41 1.18 12.62
CA LEU A 109 5.36 2.05 11.93
C LEU A 109 4.65 3.13 11.10
N PHE A 110 3.59 2.76 10.36
CA PHE A 110 2.84 3.69 9.53
C PHE A 110 1.97 4.66 10.33
N PHE A 111 1.55 4.31 11.55
CA PHE A 111 0.95 5.28 12.46
C PHE A 111 1.94 6.40 12.82
N TYR A 112 3.16 6.05 13.19
CA TYR A 112 4.18 7.05 13.51
C TYR A 112 4.60 7.88 12.30
N TYR A 113 4.65 7.30 11.10
CA TYR A 113 4.83 8.07 9.86
C TYR A 113 3.71 9.06 9.62
N SER A 114 2.45 8.66 9.85
CA SER A 114 1.30 9.54 9.67
C SER A 114 1.29 10.68 10.69
N ILE A 115 1.66 10.40 11.95
CA ILE A 115 1.79 11.42 13.00
C ILE A 115 2.90 12.40 12.65
N GLN A 116 4.05 11.91 12.18
CA GLN A 116 5.14 12.76 11.73
C GLN A 116 4.73 13.67 10.58
N MET A 117 4.01 13.12 9.60
CA MET A 117 3.50 13.90 8.48
C MET A 117 2.46 14.93 8.91
N GLU A 118 1.54 14.58 9.83
CA GLU A 118 0.52 15.49 10.36
C GLU A 118 1.13 16.63 11.16
N CYS A 119 2.10 16.34 12.04
CA CYS A 119 2.63 17.33 12.97
C CYS A 119 3.69 18.25 12.35
N VAL A 120 4.57 17.71 11.50
CA VAL A 120 5.75 18.46 11.01
C VAL A 120 5.86 18.49 9.48
N ASN A 121 4.88 17.90 8.78
CA ASN A 121 4.85 17.83 7.31
C ASN A 121 6.13 17.26 6.70
N GLN A 122 6.77 16.32 7.40
CA GLN A 122 7.99 15.64 6.96
C GLN A 122 7.73 14.15 6.89
N PHE A 123 8.06 13.55 5.78
CA PHE A 123 7.98 12.12 5.56
C PHE A 123 9.17 11.66 4.72
N HIS A 124 10.03 10.87 5.32
CA HIS A 124 11.15 10.26 4.63
C HIS A 124 10.70 8.90 4.11
N ARG A 125 10.51 8.82 2.80
CA ARG A 125 10.11 7.58 2.14
C ARG A 125 11.21 6.54 2.31
N MET A 126 10.90 5.44 2.96
CA MET A 126 11.78 4.30 3.13
C MET A 126 11.19 3.08 2.43
N SER A 127 12.01 2.10 2.11
CA SER A 127 11.57 0.79 1.63
C SER A 127 11.66 -0.23 2.75
N ILE A 128 10.95 -1.35 2.59
CA ILE A 128 10.96 -2.47 3.54
C ILE A 128 12.38 -3.02 3.77
N ASP A 129 13.27 -2.91 2.79
CA ASP A 129 14.65 -3.42 2.86
C ASP A 129 15.42 -2.91 4.08
N VAL A 130 15.12 -1.67 4.51
CA VAL A 130 15.74 -1.05 5.70
C VAL A 130 15.33 -1.76 6.99
N TYR A 131 14.15 -2.36 7.01
CA TYR A 131 13.54 -3.01 8.18
C TYR A 131 13.72 -4.52 8.20
N MET A 132 14.47 -5.05 7.25
CA MET A 132 14.69 -6.48 7.15
C MET A 132 16.01 -6.91 7.79
N ASN A 133 15.96 -8.00 8.52
CA ASN A 133 17.16 -8.68 8.97
C ASN A 133 17.95 -9.19 7.76
N LYS A 134 19.23 -8.84 7.68
CA LYS A 134 20.09 -9.14 6.52
C LYS A 134 20.25 -10.64 6.28
N THR A 135 20.26 -11.43 7.33
CA THR A 135 20.46 -12.89 7.27
C THR A 135 19.17 -13.64 7.05
N SER A 136 18.16 -13.42 7.90
CA SER A 136 16.90 -14.16 7.85
C SER A 136 15.94 -13.69 6.76
N LYS A 137 16.15 -12.49 6.19
CA LYS A 137 15.24 -11.86 5.23
C LYS A 137 13.81 -11.77 5.75
N ARG A 138 13.66 -11.60 7.06
CA ARG A 138 12.38 -11.31 7.74
C ARG A 138 12.40 -9.89 8.29
N ILE A 139 11.22 -9.35 8.55
CA ILE A 139 11.10 -8.07 9.26
C ILE A 139 11.78 -8.20 10.62
N ASP A 140 12.63 -7.23 10.94
CA ASP A 140 13.27 -7.11 12.24
C ASP A 140 12.50 -6.09 13.09
N LYS A 141 11.73 -6.61 14.06
CA LYS A 141 10.92 -5.78 14.96
C LYS A 141 11.78 -4.79 15.77
N ASN A 142 13.02 -5.11 16.06
CA ASN A 142 13.91 -4.21 16.81
C ASN A 142 14.29 -2.99 15.95
N ILE A 143 14.55 -3.19 14.66
CA ILE A 143 14.81 -2.09 13.72
C ILE A 143 13.57 -1.18 13.59
N ILE A 144 12.37 -1.78 13.47
CA ILE A 144 11.12 -1.01 13.43
C ILE A 144 10.94 -0.22 14.73
N ASN A 145 11.08 -0.84 15.90
CA ASN A 145 10.93 -0.18 17.19
C ASN A 145 11.95 0.95 17.40
N SER A 146 13.18 0.74 16.94
CA SER A 146 14.21 1.78 16.95
C SER A 146 13.81 2.97 16.09
N LYS A 147 13.24 2.73 14.89
CA LYS A 147 12.75 3.80 14.03
C LYS A 147 11.53 4.54 14.62
N ILE A 148 10.62 3.81 15.23
CA ILE A 148 9.48 4.41 15.95
C ILE A 148 9.99 5.34 17.06
N SER A 149 10.97 4.89 17.86
CA SER A 149 11.57 5.69 18.91
C SER A 149 12.27 6.94 18.35
N GLU A 150 12.98 6.81 17.23
CA GLU A 150 13.61 7.93 16.52
C GLU A 150 12.57 8.98 16.11
N ILE A 151 11.44 8.53 15.50
CA ILE A 151 10.35 9.43 15.08
C ILE A 151 9.75 10.13 16.29
N ARG A 152 9.43 9.39 17.37
CA ARG A 152 8.86 9.94 18.60
C ARG A 152 9.77 11.00 19.21
N ASN A 153 11.05 10.69 19.37
CA ASN A 153 12.04 11.63 19.89
C ASN A 153 12.20 12.86 18.98
N GLY A 154 12.18 12.66 17.66
CA GLY A 154 12.21 13.75 16.69
C GLY A 154 11.00 14.70 16.85
N LEU A 155 9.80 14.16 17.03
CA LEU A 155 8.59 14.96 17.26
C LEU A 155 8.69 15.78 18.55
N ILE A 156 9.18 15.17 19.63
CA ILE A 156 9.39 15.88 20.90
C ILE A 156 10.42 17.01 20.72
N HIS A 157 11.50 16.75 20.00
CA HIS A 157 12.52 17.77 19.68
C HIS A 157 11.94 18.94 18.85
N TYR A 158 10.95 18.68 17.99
CA TYR A 158 10.19 19.72 17.28
C TYR A 158 9.18 20.45 18.14
N GLY A 159 9.09 20.15 19.46
CA GLY A 159 8.20 20.79 20.39
C GLY A 159 6.79 20.22 20.46
N ILE A 160 6.55 19.03 19.88
CA ILE A 160 5.26 18.33 20.01
C ILE A 160 5.20 17.66 21.38
N PRO A 161 4.21 17.97 22.24
CA PRO A 161 4.08 17.34 23.55
C PRO A 161 3.87 15.82 23.43
N GLU A 162 4.47 15.04 24.33
CA GLU A 162 4.28 13.58 24.35
C GLU A 162 2.80 13.18 24.44
N THR A 163 2.04 13.87 25.29
CA THR A 163 0.58 13.67 25.43
C THR A 163 -0.16 13.81 24.11
N ARG A 164 0.27 14.74 23.24
CA ARG A 164 -0.32 14.92 21.92
C ARG A 164 0.04 13.77 20.99
N ILE A 165 1.27 13.27 21.05
CA ILE A 165 1.69 12.10 20.27
C ILE A 165 0.87 10.88 20.66
N ASP A 166 0.68 10.66 21.98
CA ASP A 166 -0.08 9.52 22.50
C ASP A 166 -1.58 9.62 22.14
N GLU A 167 -2.15 10.81 22.19
CA GLU A 167 -3.53 11.07 21.73
C GLU A 167 -3.70 10.73 20.26
N LEU A 168 -2.79 11.20 19.40
CA LEU A 168 -2.82 10.91 17.96
C LEU A 168 -2.65 9.42 17.68
N LEU A 169 -1.76 8.74 18.40
CA LEU A 169 -1.57 7.31 18.29
C LEU A 169 -2.84 6.54 18.69
N TYR A 170 -3.45 6.90 19.83
CA TYR A 170 -4.70 6.30 20.29
C TYR A 170 -5.81 6.46 19.24
N ASN A 171 -5.95 7.64 18.64
CA ASN A 171 -6.92 7.89 17.59
C ASN A 171 -6.68 7.00 16.36
N ARG A 172 -5.41 6.79 15.94
CA ARG A 172 -5.08 5.87 14.84
C ARG A 172 -5.46 4.43 15.18
N GLN A 173 -5.09 3.97 16.36
CA GLN A 173 -5.39 2.62 16.83
C GLN A 173 -6.90 2.35 16.94
N SER A 174 -7.67 3.36 17.33
CA SER A 174 -9.13 3.26 17.41
C SER A 174 -9.80 3.14 16.04
N LEU A 175 -9.25 3.80 15.02
CA LEU A 175 -9.78 3.79 13.65
C LEU A 175 -9.28 2.62 12.82
N PHE A 176 -8.09 2.12 13.12
CA PHE A 176 -7.36 1.15 12.32
C PHE A 176 -6.85 -0.01 13.19
N PRO A 177 -7.65 -1.07 13.39
CA PRO A 177 -7.23 -2.23 14.17
C PRO A 177 -6.04 -2.96 13.53
N TYR A 178 -5.22 -3.64 14.34
CA TYR A 178 -4.06 -4.41 13.88
C TYR A 178 -4.51 -5.71 13.20
N ASN A 179 -4.83 -5.63 11.91
CA ASN A 179 -5.24 -6.78 11.10
C ASN A 179 -4.80 -6.62 9.64
N VAL A 180 -4.99 -7.68 8.84
CA VAL A 180 -4.61 -7.71 7.42
C VAL A 180 -5.36 -6.65 6.60
N GLN A 181 -6.63 -6.39 6.90
CA GLN A 181 -7.41 -5.37 6.21
C GLN A 181 -6.79 -3.98 6.36
N THR A 182 -6.44 -3.62 7.59
CA THR A 182 -5.74 -2.37 7.88
C THR A 182 -4.37 -2.33 7.23
N LEU A 183 -3.59 -3.42 7.32
CA LEU A 183 -2.29 -3.52 6.64
C LEU A 183 -2.42 -3.18 5.16
N LEU A 184 -3.34 -3.83 4.45
CA LEU A 184 -3.57 -3.61 3.03
C LEU A 184 -4.18 -2.24 2.70
N LYS A 185 -4.71 -1.53 3.68
CA LYS A 185 -5.28 -0.20 3.50
C LYS A 185 -4.26 0.92 3.69
N ILE A 186 -3.47 0.88 4.76
CA ILE A 186 -2.66 2.04 5.18
C ILE A 186 -1.15 1.87 5.01
N VAL A 187 -0.65 0.66 4.73
CA VAL A 187 0.77 0.40 4.50
C VAL A 187 1.05 0.40 2.99
N SER A 188 2.15 1.01 2.57
CA SER A 188 2.52 1.10 1.14
C SER A 188 2.68 -0.27 0.50
N GLY A 189 1.82 -0.60 -0.46
CA GLY A 189 1.92 -1.82 -1.25
C GLY A 189 3.22 -1.88 -2.05
N LYS A 190 3.59 -0.77 -2.71
CA LYS A 190 4.74 -0.71 -3.63
C LYS A 190 6.10 -0.70 -2.93
N ASP A 191 6.22 -0.05 -1.75
CA ASP A 191 7.51 0.13 -1.09
C ASP A 191 7.73 -0.85 0.06
N PHE A 192 6.64 -1.48 0.58
CA PHE A 192 6.68 -2.37 1.73
C PHE A 192 6.13 -3.77 1.43
N ILE A 193 4.85 -3.90 1.07
CA ILE A 193 4.20 -5.22 1.03
C ILE A 193 4.69 -6.07 -0.14
N ILE A 194 4.66 -5.56 -1.37
CA ILE A 194 5.11 -6.32 -2.55
C ILE A 194 6.61 -6.66 -2.47
N PRO A 195 7.52 -5.72 -2.13
CA PRO A 195 8.93 -6.07 -1.94
C PRO A 195 9.16 -7.09 -0.82
N TYR A 196 8.39 -7.01 0.28
CA TYR A 196 8.44 -8.01 1.34
C TYR A 196 8.11 -9.42 0.82
N PHE A 197 7.03 -9.59 0.07
CA PHE A 197 6.66 -10.89 -0.49
C PHE A 197 7.68 -11.41 -1.50
N ARG A 198 8.36 -10.53 -2.20
CA ARG A 198 9.49 -10.92 -3.04
C ARG A 198 10.62 -11.57 -2.22
N HIS A 199 10.97 -10.99 -1.08
CA HIS A 199 11.94 -11.60 -0.16
C HIS A 199 11.40 -12.89 0.47
N HIS A 200 10.13 -12.93 0.83
CA HIS A 200 9.48 -14.10 1.40
C HIS A 200 9.52 -15.29 0.44
N ILE A 201 9.13 -15.10 -0.80
CA ILE A 201 9.17 -16.12 -1.85
C ILE A 201 10.60 -16.64 -2.04
N ASN A 202 11.57 -15.74 -2.23
CA ASN A 202 12.97 -16.12 -2.42
C ASN A 202 13.48 -16.97 -1.25
N ARG A 203 13.07 -16.64 -0.03
CA ARG A 203 13.44 -17.39 1.20
C ARG A 203 12.79 -18.78 1.24
N GLN A 204 11.49 -18.86 0.97
CA GLN A 204 10.73 -20.11 1.13
C GLN A 204 11.02 -21.11 0.00
N LEU A 205 11.21 -20.61 -1.22
CA LEU A 205 11.44 -21.46 -2.39
C LEU A 205 12.93 -21.59 -2.76
N HIS A 206 13.82 -21.02 -1.94
CA HIS A 206 15.29 -21.05 -2.12
C HIS A 206 15.75 -20.61 -3.52
N CYS A 207 15.01 -19.70 -4.14
CA CYS A 207 15.24 -19.22 -5.49
C CYS A 207 15.39 -17.70 -5.52
N ASN A 208 16.00 -17.18 -6.58
CA ASN A 208 16.05 -15.74 -6.82
C ASN A 208 15.39 -15.41 -8.15
N ILE A 209 14.22 -14.81 -8.12
CA ILE A 209 13.56 -14.35 -9.33
C ILE A 209 14.22 -13.06 -9.81
N GLY A 210 14.75 -13.10 -11.03
CA GLY A 210 15.28 -11.94 -11.74
C GLY A 210 14.21 -10.99 -12.32
N LEU A 211 12.97 -11.02 -11.84
CA LEU A 211 11.92 -10.12 -12.34
C LEU A 211 12.18 -8.69 -11.89
N SER A 212 12.03 -7.73 -12.81
CA SER A 212 11.98 -6.32 -12.47
C SER A 212 10.77 -5.99 -11.58
N LYS A 213 10.78 -4.83 -10.92
CA LYS A 213 9.64 -4.40 -10.10
C LYS A 213 8.36 -4.24 -10.94
N GLU A 214 8.51 -3.76 -12.16
CA GLU A 214 7.41 -3.56 -13.11
C GLU A 214 6.84 -4.90 -13.58
N ALA A 215 7.70 -5.86 -13.93
CA ALA A 215 7.27 -7.20 -14.30
C ALA A 215 6.53 -7.90 -13.15
N TRP A 216 6.98 -7.71 -11.90
CA TRP A 216 6.27 -8.19 -10.72
C TRP A 216 4.84 -7.66 -10.66
N LYS A 217 4.67 -6.33 -10.72
CA LYS A 217 3.36 -5.68 -10.68
C LYS A 217 2.45 -6.16 -11.80
N PHE A 218 2.98 -6.21 -13.02
CA PHE A 218 2.22 -6.66 -14.19
C PHE A 218 1.66 -8.07 -13.98
N ASN A 219 2.47 -8.99 -13.46
CA ASN A 219 2.01 -10.37 -13.23
C ASN A 219 1.04 -10.51 -12.05
N LEU A 220 1.12 -9.64 -11.04
CA LEU A 220 0.17 -9.64 -9.93
C LEU A 220 -1.23 -9.21 -10.37
N VAL A 221 -1.35 -8.29 -11.34
CA VAL A 221 -2.63 -7.78 -11.83
C VAL A 221 -3.51 -8.88 -12.42
N ASP A 222 -2.93 -9.85 -13.12
CA ASP A 222 -3.67 -10.94 -13.77
C ASP A 222 -4.57 -11.76 -12.82
N LYS A 223 -4.19 -11.82 -11.55
CA LYS A 223 -4.84 -12.65 -10.52
C LYS A 223 -5.29 -11.85 -9.30
N CYS A 224 -5.23 -10.52 -9.39
CA CYS A 224 -5.71 -9.68 -8.30
C CYS A 224 -7.23 -9.81 -8.14
N ASP A 225 -7.70 -9.49 -6.94
CA ASP A 225 -9.12 -9.49 -6.62
C ASP A 225 -9.78 -8.20 -7.14
N ILE A 226 -10.41 -8.29 -8.31
CA ILE A 226 -11.06 -7.16 -8.98
C ILE A 226 -12.23 -6.60 -8.15
N GLU A 227 -12.87 -7.39 -7.29
CA GLU A 227 -13.98 -6.91 -6.45
C GLU A 227 -13.54 -5.80 -5.49
N LYS A 228 -12.27 -5.77 -5.10
CA LYS A 228 -11.70 -4.68 -4.31
C LYS A 228 -11.70 -3.33 -5.03
N LEU A 229 -11.89 -3.32 -6.34
CA LEU A 229 -11.96 -2.10 -7.17
C LEU A 229 -13.39 -1.66 -7.48
N ASN A 230 -14.42 -2.27 -6.89
CA ASN A 230 -15.81 -1.95 -7.17
C ASN A 230 -16.15 -0.48 -6.93
N SER A 231 -15.59 0.16 -5.90
CA SER A 231 -15.81 1.59 -5.65
C SER A 231 -15.19 2.48 -6.73
N LEU A 232 -14.01 2.12 -7.23
CA LEU A 232 -13.39 2.79 -8.37
C LEU A 232 -14.20 2.59 -9.65
N LYS A 233 -14.69 1.37 -9.89
CA LYS A 233 -15.57 1.07 -11.02
C LYS A 233 -16.83 1.94 -10.99
N GLN A 234 -17.48 2.08 -9.83
CA GLN A 234 -18.65 2.94 -9.69
C GLN A 234 -18.31 4.42 -9.93
N ALA A 235 -17.14 4.88 -9.48
CA ALA A 235 -16.69 6.24 -9.77
C ALA A 235 -16.47 6.48 -11.27
N ILE A 236 -15.90 5.52 -11.99
CA ILE A 236 -15.72 5.59 -13.45
C ILE A 236 -17.08 5.66 -14.17
N LEU A 237 -18.05 4.85 -13.74
CA LEU A 237 -19.40 4.85 -14.33
C LEU A 237 -20.17 6.16 -14.09
N SER A 238 -19.85 6.86 -12.98
CA SER A 238 -20.52 8.09 -12.56
C SER A 238 -19.86 9.36 -13.11
N ALA A 239 -18.65 9.26 -13.65
CA ALA A 239 -17.92 10.38 -14.24
C ALA A 239 -18.44 10.67 -15.65
#